data_e05e0582fad9548dfc48bb6a733d96f7
#
_entry.id   e05e0582fad9548dfc48bb6a733d96f7
#
_cell.length_a   1.000
_cell.length_b   1.000
_cell.length_c   1.000
_cell.angle_alpha   90.00
_cell.angle_beta   90.00
_cell.angle_gamma   90.00
#
_symmetry.space_group_name_H-M   'P 1'
#
loop_
_entity.id
_entity.type
_entity.pdbx_description
1 polymer ?
#
loop_
_entity_poly.entity_id
_entity_poly.type
_entity_poly.pdbx_seq_one_letter_code
_entity_poly.pdbx_strand_id
1 'polypeptide(L)'
;LLCAAPALVSSLLLWAVGAGFGVSAFLPAMQVFAATAMGFLLFFSFAVLVCCVVGQMAAMPIVYVILNFTFFVLETIVRHLLFTFVYGMPYSQSSTMQSFALHATPVLGLLQGGFRVQTDWLERDGMYYMEYAPRLEGWSYLGMLAVLGLVFALCAFLLLKHREMERSGDVIAVGWLRPVALYVFTIGCALVLGALMAELFSSNT
;
A
#
# COMPACT_ATOMS: atom_id res chain seq x y z
N LEU A 1 -9.42 14.67 12.85
CA LEU A 1 -10.46 14.03 13.67
C LEU A 1 -11.16 12.90 12.90
N LEU A 2 -11.64 13.11 11.67
CA LEU A 2 -12.34 12.09 10.86
C LEU A 2 -11.48 10.83 10.60
N CYS A 3 -10.17 10.98 10.41
CA CYS A 3 -9.26 9.84 10.17
C CYS A 3 -8.98 9.01 11.43
N ALA A 4 -9.09 9.61 12.62
CA ALA A 4 -8.88 8.92 13.88
C ALA A 4 -10.15 8.16 14.35
N ALA A 5 -11.34 8.51 13.84
CA ALA A 5 -12.59 7.92 14.28
C ALA A 5 -12.64 6.38 14.10
N PRO A 6 -12.31 5.78 12.94
CA PRO A 6 -12.33 4.33 12.79
C PRO A 6 -11.28 3.63 13.64
N ALA A 7 -10.12 4.26 13.87
CA ALA A 7 -9.10 3.74 14.77
C ALA A 7 -9.57 3.74 16.24
N LEU A 8 -10.26 4.80 16.67
CA LEU A 8 -10.87 4.89 17.99
C LEU A 8 -11.98 3.85 18.17
N VAL A 9 -12.87 3.70 17.18
CA VAL A 9 -13.96 2.72 17.25
C VAL A 9 -13.40 1.30 17.35
N SER A 10 -12.44 0.92 16.54
CA SER A 10 -11.85 -0.43 16.57
C SER A 10 -11.14 -0.71 17.89
N SER A 11 -10.40 0.25 18.44
CA SER A 11 -9.69 0.09 19.71
C SER A 11 -10.64 0.01 20.91
N LEU A 12 -11.71 0.82 20.91
CA LEU A 12 -12.75 0.78 21.93
C LEU A 12 -13.53 -0.54 21.92
N LEU A 13 -13.86 -1.06 20.73
CA LEU A 13 -14.49 -2.35 20.57
C LEU A 13 -13.61 -3.47 21.14
N LEU A 14 -12.31 -3.47 20.80
CA LEU A 14 -11.38 -4.46 21.32
C LEU A 14 -11.26 -4.39 22.84
N TRP A 15 -11.17 -3.19 23.40
CA TRP A 15 -11.14 -3.00 24.85
C TRP A 15 -12.43 -3.47 25.54
N ALA A 16 -13.59 -3.12 24.98
CA ALA A 16 -14.89 -3.50 25.54
C ALA A 16 -15.07 -5.04 25.52
N VAL A 17 -14.70 -5.70 24.43
CA VAL A 17 -14.74 -7.17 24.33
C VAL A 17 -13.79 -7.80 25.33
N GLY A 18 -12.54 -7.32 25.44
CA GLY A 18 -11.57 -7.81 26.41
C GLY A 18 -12.05 -7.67 27.86
N ALA A 19 -12.64 -6.53 28.19
CA ALA A 19 -13.24 -6.29 29.53
C ALA A 19 -14.40 -7.26 29.82
N GLY A 20 -15.21 -7.59 28.82
CA GLY A 20 -16.30 -8.57 28.95
C GLY A 20 -15.81 -9.99 29.26
N PHE A 21 -14.61 -10.34 28.79
CA PHE A 21 -13.97 -11.62 29.11
C PHE A 21 -13.04 -11.58 30.32
N GLY A 22 -12.99 -10.49 31.07
CA GLY A 22 -12.13 -10.34 32.26
C GLY A 22 -10.64 -10.26 31.97
N VAL A 23 -10.25 -9.98 30.73
CA VAL A 23 -8.85 -9.83 30.28
C VAL A 23 -8.48 -8.35 30.23
N SER A 24 -7.29 -7.99 30.74
CA SER A 24 -6.76 -6.63 30.64
C SER A 24 -6.31 -6.33 29.19
N ALA A 25 -7.26 -5.92 28.34
CA ALA A 25 -7.03 -5.66 26.92
C ALA A 25 -6.58 -4.22 26.62
N PHE A 26 -6.20 -3.42 27.63
CA PHE A 26 -5.83 -2.02 27.44
C PHE A 26 -4.60 -1.86 26.54
N LEU A 27 -3.51 -2.59 26.81
CA LEU A 27 -2.28 -2.51 26.04
C LEU A 27 -2.48 -2.95 24.56
N PRO A 28 -3.09 -4.11 24.28
CA PRO A 28 -3.44 -4.49 22.91
C PRO A 28 -4.34 -3.48 22.20
N ALA A 29 -5.32 -2.91 22.89
CA ALA A 29 -6.22 -1.90 22.32
C ALA A 29 -5.45 -0.63 21.90
N MET A 30 -4.51 -0.16 22.70
CA MET A 30 -3.64 0.97 22.36
C MET A 30 -2.73 0.67 21.18
N GLN A 31 -2.21 -0.55 21.08
CA GLN A 31 -1.39 -0.99 19.96
C GLN A 31 -2.20 -1.02 18.65
N VAL A 32 -3.41 -1.58 18.68
CA VAL A 32 -4.32 -1.58 17.53
C VAL A 32 -4.69 -0.16 17.13
N PHE A 33 -4.95 0.72 18.09
CA PHE A 33 -5.21 2.13 17.81
C PHE A 33 -4.03 2.78 17.08
N ALA A 34 -2.81 2.62 17.59
CA ALA A 34 -1.62 3.20 16.98
C ALA A 34 -1.37 2.65 15.57
N ALA A 35 -1.48 1.33 15.38
CA ALA A 35 -1.30 0.68 14.09
C ALA A 35 -2.33 1.14 13.05
N THR A 36 -3.60 1.20 13.46
CA THR A 36 -4.69 1.65 12.60
C THR A 36 -4.55 3.13 12.25
N ALA A 37 -4.18 3.97 13.21
CA ALA A 37 -3.98 5.41 12.99
C ALA A 37 -2.83 5.68 12.01
N MET A 38 -1.71 4.93 12.12
CA MET A 38 -0.58 5.03 11.18
C MET A 38 -0.97 4.61 9.76
N GLY A 39 -1.71 3.51 9.61
CA GLY A 39 -2.23 3.07 8.32
C GLY A 39 -3.20 4.08 7.70
N PHE A 40 -4.14 4.59 8.49
CA PHE A 40 -5.07 5.65 8.03
C PHE A 40 -4.35 6.92 7.62
N LEU A 41 -3.31 7.33 8.34
CA LEU A 41 -2.53 8.51 7.99
C LEU A 41 -1.97 8.38 6.57
N LEU A 42 -1.38 7.23 6.23
CA LEU A 42 -0.86 6.99 4.90
C LEU A 42 -1.95 7.05 3.83
N PHE A 43 -2.97 6.19 3.95
CA PHE A 43 -3.98 6.05 2.90
C PHE A 43 -4.80 7.32 2.70
N PHE A 44 -5.11 8.03 3.79
CA PHE A 44 -5.81 9.29 3.71
C PHE A 44 -4.97 10.40 3.06
N SER A 45 -3.71 10.54 3.48
CA SER A 45 -2.80 11.55 2.90
C SER A 45 -2.57 11.29 1.41
N PHE A 46 -2.43 10.02 1.03
CA PHE A 46 -2.31 9.63 -0.36
C PHE A 46 -3.59 9.93 -1.16
N ALA A 47 -4.78 9.67 -0.59
CA ALA A 47 -6.05 10.01 -1.23
C ALA A 47 -6.18 11.53 -1.43
N VAL A 48 -5.80 12.34 -0.42
CA VAL A 48 -5.79 13.81 -0.55
C VAL A 48 -4.81 14.27 -1.63
N LEU A 49 -3.62 13.67 -1.70
CA LEU A 49 -2.65 13.96 -2.76
C LEU A 49 -3.24 13.67 -4.14
N VAL A 50 -3.87 12.51 -4.33
CA VAL A 50 -4.55 12.15 -5.59
C VAL A 50 -5.67 13.13 -5.92
N CYS A 51 -6.47 13.56 -4.94
CA CYS A 51 -7.48 14.60 -5.11
C CYS A 51 -6.89 15.94 -5.59
N CYS A 52 -5.68 16.28 -5.14
CA CYS A 52 -5.01 17.51 -5.58
C CYS A 52 -4.54 17.43 -7.03
N VAL A 53 -4.17 16.25 -7.49
CA VAL A 53 -3.65 15.99 -8.84
C VAL A 53 -4.78 15.83 -9.85
N VAL A 54 -5.86 15.12 -9.46
CA VAL A 54 -7.00 14.79 -10.31
C VAL A 54 -8.05 15.91 -10.20
N GLY A 55 -8.46 16.47 -11.33
CA GLY A 55 -9.49 17.51 -11.39
C GLY A 55 -10.91 16.96 -11.47
N GLN A 56 -11.08 15.71 -11.90
CA GLN A 56 -12.37 15.06 -12.10
C GLN A 56 -12.68 14.05 -10.99
N MET A 57 -13.78 14.26 -10.28
CA MET A 57 -14.15 13.42 -9.12
C MET A 57 -14.35 11.94 -9.48
N ALA A 58 -14.90 11.65 -10.68
CA ALA A 58 -15.12 10.28 -11.14
C ALA A 58 -13.81 9.53 -11.47
N ALA A 59 -12.74 10.22 -11.88
CA ALA A 59 -11.45 9.61 -12.19
C ALA A 59 -10.61 9.33 -10.93
N MET A 60 -10.91 10.00 -9.83
CA MET A 60 -10.13 9.92 -8.59
C MET A 60 -9.94 8.48 -8.06
N PRO A 61 -10.99 7.65 -7.88
CA PRO A 61 -10.81 6.30 -7.36
C PRO A 61 -9.97 5.42 -8.29
N ILE A 62 -10.12 5.59 -9.60
CA ILE A 62 -9.36 4.84 -10.60
C ILE A 62 -7.88 5.20 -10.51
N VAL A 63 -7.55 6.49 -10.50
CA VAL A 63 -6.17 6.97 -10.37
C VAL A 63 -5.56 6.56 -9.03
N TYR A 64 -6.33 6.61 -7.95
CA TYR A 64 -5.90 6.15 -6.63
C TYR A 64 -5.47 4.68 -6.65
N VAL A 65 -6.29 3.79 -7.23
CA VAL A 65 -5.98 2.37 -7.34
C VAL A 65 -4.76 2.15 -8.23
N ILE A 66 -4.70 2.77 -9.41
CA ILE A 66 -3.57 2.64 -10.33
C ILE A 66 -2.27 3.05 -9.63
N LEU A 67 -2.23 4.22 -8.99
CA LEU A 67 -1.03 4.70 -8.32
C LEU A 67 -0.62 3.83 -7.12
N ASN A 68 -1.60 3.27 -6.40
CA ASN A 68 -1.32 2.38 -5.27
C ASN A 68 -0.61 1.09 -5.70
N PHE A 69 -0.98 0.54 -6.86
CA PHE A 69 -0.40 -0.70 -7.38
C PHE A 69 0.73 -0.48 -8.40
N THR A 70 1.10 0.76 -8.69
CA THR A 70 2.11 1.11 -9.71
C THR A 70 3.44 0.39 -9.48
N PHE A 71 3.94 0.34 -8.26
CA PHE A 71 5.22 -0.33 -7.96
C PHE A 71 5.16 -1.83 -8.21
N PHE A 72 4.07 -2.47 -7.84
CA PHE A 72 3.87 -3.90 -8.06
C PHE A 72 3.77 -4.24 -9.55
N VAL A 73 2.99 -3.45 -10.30
CA VAL A 73 2.83 -3.63 -11.74
C VAL A 73 4.15 -3.37 -12.47
N LEU A 74 4.86 -2.30 -12.10
CA LEU A 74 6.14 -1.95 -12.70
C LEU A 74 7.19 -3.06 -12.47
N GLU A 75 7.29 -3.59 -11.25
CA GLU A 75 8.18 -4.70 -10.92
C GLU A 75 7.85 -5.94 -11.75
N THR A 76 6.55 -6.28 -11.84
CA THR A 76 6.08 -7.43 -12.63
C THR A 76 6.45 -7.28 -14.11
N ILE A 77 6.25 -6.10 -14.69
CA ILE A 77 6.61 -5.81 -16.08
C ILE A 77 8.12 -5.91 -16.29
N VAL A 78 8.92 -5.26 -15.43
CA VAL A 78 10.39 -5.30 -15.52
C VAL A 78 10.90 -6.73 -15.42
N ARG A 79 10.38 -7.52 -14.50
CA ARG A 79 10.73 -8.94 -14.34
C ARG A 79 10.40 -9.75 -15.60
N HIS A 80 9.19 -9.55 -16.14
CA HIS A 80 8.77 -10.24 -17.36
C HIS A 80 9.68 -9.87 -18.55
N LEU A 81 10.01 -8.60 -18.72
CA LEU A 81 10.93 -8.14 -19.77
C LEU A 81 12.33 -8.73 -19.58
N LEU A 82 12.87 -8.73 -18.36
CA LEU A 82 14.19 -9.30 -18.08
C LEU A 82 14.20 -10.80 -18.40
N PHE A 83 13.17 -11.53 -18.02
CA PHE A 83 13.05 -12.94 -18.31
C PHE A 83 12.95 -13.22 -19.81
N THR A 84 12.22 -12.39 -20.56
CA THR A 84 12.01 -12.58 -22.01
C THR A 84 13.25 -12.22 -22.82
N PHE A 85 13.97 -11.15 -22.45
CA PHE A 85 15.06 -10.61 -23.27
C PHE A 85 16.47 -10.97 -22.79
N VAL A 86 16.64 -11.38 -21.54
CA VAL A 86 17.96 -11.73 -20.99
C VAL A 86 18.10 -13.25 -20.92
N TYR A 87 18.88 -13.79 -21.89
CA TYR A 87 19.15 -15.23 -21.96
C TYR A 87 19.91 -15.72 -20.71
N GLY A 88 19.41 -16.80 -20.11
CA GLY A 88 20.05 -17.44 -18.95
C GLY A 88 19.68 -16.82 -17.59
N MET A 89 18.75 -15.89 -17.55
CA MET A 89 18.25 -15.41 -16.26
C MET A 89 17.35 -16.48 -15.63
N PRO A 90 17.69 -17.00 -14.43
CA PRO A 90 16.84 -18.00 -13.79
C PRO A 90 15.50 -17.36 -13.43
N TYR A 91 14.42 -18.05 -13.71
CA TYR A 91 13.07 -17.70 -13.22
C TYR A 91 12.97 -17.80 -11.68
N SER A 92 14.11 -18.01 -11.04
CA SER A 92 14.21 -17.98 -9.59
C SER A 92 13.59 -16.68 -9.09
N GLN A 93 12.49 -16.81 -8.40
CA GLN A 93 11.91 -15.74 -7.61
C GLN A 93 13.03 -15.19 -6.71
N SER A 94 13.73 -14.16 -7.18
CA SER A 94 14.68 -13.47 -6.33
C SER A 94 13.83 -12.83 -5.23
N SER A 95 13.79 -13.47 -4.09
CA SER A 95 13.01 -13.11 -2.91
C SER A 95 13.18 -11.62 -2.53
N THR A 96 14.32 -11.04 -2.88
CA THR A 96 14.67 -9.66 -2.56
C THR A 96 13.92 -8.62 -3.40
N MET A 97 13.78 -8.82 -4.71
CA MET A 97 13.04 -7.86 -5.56
C MET A 97 11.53 -7.94 -5.32
N GLN A 98 11.01 -9.15 -5.16
CA GLN A 98 9.60 -9.35 -4.84
C GLN A 98 9.26 -8.75 -3.48
N SER A 99 10.14 -8.86 -2.49
CA SER A 99 9.91 -8.25 -1.20
C SER A 99 9.94 -6.71 -1.25
N PHE A 100 10.76 -6.10 -2.13
CA PHE A 100 10.79 -4.65 -2.30
C PHE A 100 9.48 -4.11 -2.88
N ALA A 101 9.01 -4.66 -4.00
CA ALA A 101 7.77 -4.20 -4.62
C ALA A 101 6.54 -4.40 -3.73
N LEU A 102 6.52 -5.51 -2.97
CA LEU A 102 5.50 -5.77 -1.97
C LEU A 102 5.49 -4.74 -0.84
N HIS A 103 6.66 -4.40 -0.30
CA HIS A 103 6.78 -3.38 0.74
C HIS A 103 6.55 -1.96 0.20
N ALA A 104 6.90 -1.71 -1.06
CA ALA A 104 6.64 -0.44 -1.74
C ALA A 104 5.16 -0.26 -2.12
N THR A 105 4.37 -1.34 -2.14
CA THR A 105 2.92 -1.30 -2.33
C THR A 105 2.24 -1.47 -0.97
N PRO A 106 1.80 -0.39 -0.29
CA PRO A 106 1.39 -0.44 1.12
C PRO A 106 0.27 -1.43 1.39
N VAL A 107 -0.70 -1.56 0.49
CA VAL A 107 -1.81 -2.51 0.62
C VAL A 107 -1.31 -3.95 0.64
N LEU A 108 -0.43 -4.31 -0.31
CA LEU A 108 0.10 -5.68 -0.41
C LEU A 108 1.06 -5.98 0.73
N GLY A 109 1.90 -5.00 1.12
CA GLY A 109 2.81 -5.15 2.24
C GLY A 109 2.10 -5.40 3.57
N LEU A 110 0.98 -4.74 3.82
CA LEU A 110 0.15 -4.99 5.01
C LEU A 110 -0.54 -6.36 4.95
N LEU A 111 -1.06 -6.75 3.77
CA LEU A 111 -1.73 -8.05 3.60
C LEU A 111 -0.76 -9.23 3.70
N GLN A 112 0.50 -9.08 3.29
CA GLN A 112 1.50 -10.15 3.30
C GLN A 112 2.35 -10.21 4.57
N GLY A 113 1.92 -9.55 5.64
CA GLY A 113 2.52 -9.69 6.95
C GLY A 113 3.58 -8.64 7.29
N GLY A 114 3.55 -7.48 6.62
CA GLY A 114 4.33 -6.30 7.04
C GLY A 114 3.99 -5.86 8.48
N PHE A 115 2.78 -6.19 8.92
CA PHE A 115 2.33 -6.08 10.30
C PHE A 115 1.50 -7.33 10.66
N ARG A 116 1.94 -8.07 11.66
CA ARG A 116 1.31 -9.33 12.06
C ARG A 116 1.34 -9.53 13.57
N VAL A 117 0.38 -10.31 14.04
CA VAL A 117 0.38 -10.83 15.40
C VAL A 117 1.18 -12.11 15.41
N GLN A 118 2.28 -12.13 16.14
CA GLN A 118 3.06 -13.35 16.38
C GLN A 118 2.57 -13.98 17.68
N THR A 119 2.21 -15.25 17.60
CA THR A 119 1.89 -16.10 18.74
C THR A 119 2.99 -17.14 18.85
N ASP A 120 3.67 -17.17 19.99
CA ASP A 120 4.66 -18.20 20.26
C ASP A 120 3.96 -19.46 20.76
N TRP A 121 4.38 -20.62 20.23
CA TRP A 121 3.91 -21.92 20.68
C TRP A 121 4.91 -22.48 21.67
N LEU A 122 4.50 -22.66 22.91
CA LEU A 122 5.30 -23.31 23.94
C LEU A 122 4.99 -24.81 23.95
N GLU A 123 6.03 -25.62 23.77
CA GLU A 123 5.93 -27.06 23.96
C GLU A 123 6.15 -27.37 25.46
N ARG A 124 5.14 -27.92 26.10
CA ARG A 124 5.21 -28.36 27.48
C ARG A 124 4.56 -29.75 27.58
N ASP A 125 5.32 -30.70 28.12
CA ASP A 125 4.88 -32.07 28.31
C ASP A 125 4.39 -32.78 27.01
N GLY A 126 5.02 -32.47 25.86
CA GLY A 126 4.64 -33.02 24.55
C GLY A 126 3.34 -32.43 23.95
N MET A 127 2.78 -31.40 24.56
CA MET A 127 1.66 -30.64 24.05
C MET A 127 2.07 -29.20 23.71
N TYR A 128 1.56 -28.69 22.59
CA TYR A 128 1.78 -27.30 22.16
C TYR A 128 0.68 -26.41 22.77
N TYR A 129 1.12 -25.45 23.58
CA TYR A 129 0.24 -24.42 24.14
C TYR A 129 0.54 -23.10 23.45
N MET A 130 -0.54 -22.36 23.10
CA MET A 130 -0.40 -21.01 22.60
C MET A 130 -0.02 -20.09 23.76
N GLU A 131 1.13 -19.41 23.67
CA GLU A 131 1.49 -18.40 24.65
C GLU A 131 0.52 -17.22 24.56
N TYR A 132 -0.10 -16.87 25.67
CA TYR A 132 -1.19 -15.88 25.73
C TYR A 132 -0.69 -14.42 25.69
N ALA A 133 0.52 -14.17 25.20
CA ALA A 133 1.08 -12.83 25.04
C ALA A 133 1.34 -12.55 23.56
N PRO A 134 0.30 -12.30 22.74
CA PRO A 134 0.51 -12.00 21.33
C PRO A 134 1.36 -10.73 21.19
N ARG A 135 2.52 -10.87 20.54
CA ARG A 135 3.39 -9.75 20.21
C ARG A 135 3.03 -9.22 18.84
N LEU A 136 2.87 -7.92 18.76
CA LEU A 136 2.69 -7.25 17.47
C LEU A 136 4.08 -6.98 16.88
N GLU A 137 4.34 -7.56 15.72
CA GLU A 137 5.57 -7.33 14.95
C GLU A 137 5.29 -6.46 13.72
N GLY A 138 6.33 -5.72 13.27
CA GLY A 138 6.23 -4.86 12.09
C GLY A 138 6.06 -3.37 12.42
N TRP A 139 6.36 -2.94 13.64
CA TRP A 139 6.31 -1.52 14.03
C TRP A 139 7.22 -0.63 13.18
N SER A 140 8.38 -1.14 12.77
CA SER A 140 9.28 -0.42 11.87
C SER A 140 8.66 -0.16 10.50
N TYR A 141 7.93 -1.14 9.98
CA TYR A 141 7.19 -1.00 8.72
C TYR A 141 6.05 0.02 8.84
N LEU A 142 5.25 -0.05 9.90
CA LEU A 142 4.21 0.94 10.18
C LEU A 142 4.78 2.35 10.37
N GLY A 143 5.91 2.48 11.06
CA GLY A 143 6.61 3.75 11.22
C GLY A 143 7.06 4.33 9.87
N MET A 144 7.61 3.50 8.99
CA MET A 144 7.96 3.91 7.63
C MET A 144 6.72 4.38 6.84
N LEU A 145 5.59 3.65 6.94
CA LEU A 145 4.33 4.04 6.30
C LEU A 145 3.81 5.38 6.86
N ALA A 146 3.91 5.61 8.16
CA ALA A 146 3.49 6.86 8.79
C ALA A 146 4.34 8.05 8.30
N VAL A 147 5.66 7.88 8.21
CA VAL A 147 6.57 8.91 7.65
C VAL A 147 6.20 9.20 6.19
N LEU A 148 5.98 8.16 5.39
CA LEU A 148 5.55 8.33 3.99
C LEU A 148 4.20 9.06 3.90
N GLY A 149 3.26 8.76 4.80
CA GLY A 149 1.98 9.45 4.92
C GLY A 149 2.16 10.95 5.23
N LEU A 150 3.08 11.31 6.12
CA LEU A 150 3.41 12.71 6.40
C LEU A 150 4.01 13.43 5.19
N VAL A 151 4.89 12.75 4.43
CA VAL A 151 5.45 13.30 3.19
C VAL A 151 4.34 13.56 2.17
N PHE A 152 3.41 12.61 1.99
CA PHE A 152 2.27 12.80 1.08
C PHE A 152 1.35 13.93 1.53
N ALA A 153 1.11 14.07 2.85
CA ALA A 153 0.33 15.19 3.39
C ALA A 153 1.01 16.54 3.09
N LEU A 154 2.32 16.62 3.27
CA LEU A 154 3.10 17.82 2.95
C LEU A 154 3.05 18.15 1.46
N CYS A 155 3.26 17.15 0.60
CA CYS A 155 3.16 17.32 -0.85
C CYS A 155 1.75 17.79 -1.26
N ALA A 156 0.71 17.19 -0.69
CA ALA A 156 -0.67 17.58 -0.94
C ALA A 156 -0.94 19.04 -0.52
N PHE A 157 -0.43 19.45 0.65
CA PHE A 157 -0.55 20.82 1.13
C PHE A 157 0.15 21.83 0.20
N LEU A 158 1.37 21.50 -0.26
CA LEU A 158 2.11 22.33 -1.21
C LEU A 158 1.39 22.44 -2.57
N LEU A 159 0.85 21.33 -3.07
CA LEU A 159 0.07 21.31 -4.32
C LEU A 159 -1.22 22.13 -4.19
N LEU A 160 -1.93 22.03 -3.07
CA LEU A 160 -3.14 22.81 -2.80
C LEU A 160 -2.85 24.30 -2.82
N LYS A 161 -1.72 24.73 -2.26
CA LYS A 161 -1.30 26.13 -2.26
C LYS A 161 -1.04 26.70 -3.66
N HIS A 162 -0.60 25.86 -4.59
CA HIS A 162 -0.28 26.26 -5.96
C HIS A 162 -1.36 25.88 -6.99
N ARG A 163 -2.48 25.31 -6.54
CA ARG A 163 -3.56 24.87 -7.44
C ARG A 163 -4.38 26.07 -7.91
N GLU A 164 -4.44 26.25 -9.22
CA GLU A 164 -5.38 27.18 -9.85
C GLU A 164 -6.78 26.55 -9.87
N MET A 165 -7.75 27.22 -9.23
CA MET A 165 -9.13 26.70 -9.06
C MET A 165 -9.90 26.64 -10.39
N GLU A 166 -9.42 27.30 -11.43
CA GLU A 166 -10.11 27.43 -12.73
C GLU A 166 -10.09 26.13 -13.58
N ARG A 167 -9.28 25.13 -13.21
CA ARG A 167 -9.13 23.88 -13.94
C ARG A 167 -9.91 22.69 -13.37
N SER A 168 -11.00 22.99 -12.71
CA SER A 168 -11.95 22.01 -12.21
C SER A 168 -12.72 21.38 -13.39
N GLY A 169 -12.34 20.17 -13.76
CA GLY A 169 -12.96 19.43 -14.90
C GLY A 169 -11.94 18.67 -15.76
N ASP A 170 -10.69 19.08 -15.78
CA ASP A 170 -9.61 18.31 -16.41
C ASP A 170 -9.28 17.06 -15.60
N VAL A 171 -8.97 15.96 -16.27
CA VAL A 171 -8.56 14.70 -15.61
C VAL A 171 -7.32 14.93 -14.74
N ILE A 172 -6.39 15.78 -15.20
CA ILE A 172 -5.19 16.20 -14.44
C ILE A 172 -5.24 17.70 -14.26
N ALA A 173 -5.44 18.12 -13.01
CA ALA A 173 -5.56 19.54 -12.64
C ALA A 173 -4.21 20.29 -12.69
N VAL A 174 -3.09 19.57 -12.60
CA VAL A 174 -1.74 20.15 -12.56
C VAL A 174 -1.14 20.14 -13.98
N GLY A 175 -1.01 21.32 -14.59
CA GLY A 175 -0.64 21.47 -16.01
C GLY A 175 0.71 20.85 -16.40
N TRP A 176 1.73 20.96 -15.56
CA TRP A 176 3.05 20.37 -15.83
C TRP A 176 3.07 18.84 -15.70
N LEU A 177 2.12 18.26 -14.94
CA LEU A 177 2.00 16.82 -14.75
C LEU A 177 1.30 16.14 -15.93
N ARG A 178 0.52 16.88 -16.71
CA ARG A 178 -0.23 16.36 -17.87
C ARG A 178 0.66 15.67 -18.91
N PRO A 179 1.74 16.28 -19.42
CA PRO A 179 2.62 15.59 -20.36
C PRO A 179 3.32 14.38 -19.73
N VAL A 180 3.74 14.47 -18.46
CA VAL A 180 4.37 13.35 -17.76
C VAL A 180 3.43 12.16 -17.64
N ALA A 181 2.18 12.38 -17.23
CA ALA A 181 1.18 11.34 -17.11
C ALA A 181 0.85 10.71 -18.48
N LEU A 182 0.82 11.50 -19.55
CA LEU A 182 0.58 11.02 -20.89
C LEU A 182 1.71 10.11 -21.38
N TYR A 183 2.98 10.48 -21.15
CA TYR A 183 4.12 9.64 -21.48
C TYR A 183 4.13 8.35 -20.67
N VAL A 184 3.91 8.42 -19.34
CA VAL A 184 3.86 7.24 -18.48
C VAL A 184 2.74 6.29 -18.90
N PHE A 185 1.56 6.82 -19.22
CA PHE A 185 0.43 6.02 -19.69
C PHE A 185 0.73 5.36 -21.04
N THR A 186 1.30 6.10 -22.00
CA THR A 186 1.64 5.59 -23.33
C THR A 186 2.68 4.48 -23.24
N ILE A 187 3.75 4.68 -22.45
CA ILE A 187 4.79 3.67 -22.23
C ILE A 187 4.18 2.44 -21.51
N GLY A 188 3.36 2.63 -20.49
CA GLY A 188 2.68 1.55 -19.78
C GLY A 188 1.80 0.72 -20.72
N CYS A 189 0.98 1.36 -21.55
CA CYS A 189 0.16 0.67 -22.55
C CYS A 189 1.01 -0.08 -23.58
N ALA A 190 2.09 0.52 -24.06
CA ALA A 190 2.99 -0.13 -25.02
C ALA A 190 3.66 -1.37 -24.43
N LEU A 191 4.10 -1.32 -23.16
CA LEU A 191 4.69 -2.46 -22.47
C LEU A 191 3.69 -3.59 -22.25
N VAL A 192 2.46 -3.27 -21.82
CA VAL A 192 1.40 -4.27 -21.63
C VAL A 192 1.01 -4.92 -22.94
N LEU A 193 0.81 -4.13 -23.99
CA LEU A 193 0.50 -4.67 -25.31
C LEU A 193 1.66 -5.50 -25.87
N GLY A 194 2.90 -5.07 -25.68
CA GLY A 194 4.09 -5.82 -26.08
C GLY A 194 4.20 -7.16 -25.36
N ALA A 195 3.92 -7.20 -24.06
CA ALA A 195 3.90 -8.43 -23.28
C ALA A 195 2.80 -9.39 -23.75
N LEU A 196 1.57 -8.87 -23.98
CA LEU A 196 0.46 -9.68 -24.50
C LEU A 196 0.77 -10.28 -25.90
N MET A 197 1.38 -9.46 -26.78
CA MET A 197 1.80 -9.96 -28.11
C MET A 197 2.88 -11.02 -27.98
N ALA A 198 3.89 -10.85 -27.12
CA ALA A 198 4.93 -11.85 -26.90
C ALA A 198 4.34 -13.17 -26.40
N GLU A 199 3.37 -13.15 -25.52
CA GLU A 199 2.69 -14.33 -25.01
C GLU A 199 1.87 -15.06 -26.08
N LEU A 200 1.12 -14.30 -26.89
CA LEU A 200 0.34 -14.85 -28.01
C LEU A 200 1.22 -15.52 -29.08
N PHE A 201 2.40 -14.96 -29.38
CA PHE A 201 3.31 -15.55 -30.33
C PHE A 201 4.13 -16.70 -29.75
N SER A 202 4.43 -16.68 -28.47
CA SER A 202 5.14 -17.76 -27.76
C SER A 202 4.28 -19.01 -27.58
N SER A 203 2.95 -18.87 -27.47
CA SER A 203 2.06 -20.03 -27.30
C SER A 203 1.83 -20.84 -28.57
N ASN A 204 2.30 -20.36 -29.74
CA ASN A 204 2.14 -21.01 -31.03
C ASN A 204 3.42 -21.73 -31.53
N THR A 205 4.47 -21.82 -30.70
CA THR A 205 5.69 -22.59 -30.95
C THR A 205 5.86 -23.66 -29.90
#